data_32b308b86460c2281249d6cdc9b1679a
#
_entry.id   32b308b86460c2281249d6cdc9b1679a
#
_cell.length_a   1.000
_cell.length_b   1.000
_cell.length_c   1.000
_cell.angle_alpha   90.00
_cell.angle_beta   90.00
_cell.angle_gamma   90.00
#
_symmetry.space_group_name_H-M   'P 1'
#
loop_
_entity.id
_entity.type
_entity.pdbx_description
1 polymer ?
#
loop_
_entity_poly.entity_id
_entity_poly.type
_entity_poly.pdbx_seq_one_letter_code
_entity_poly.pdbx_strand_id
1 'polypeptide(L)'
;SSFMSHKATYKILKNIRSKIADKMLRVPMGVMLDTPTGNFKNLMADTVSKLEDSMAHFMPEITSNVVAPLCCILLVFILDWRMGLAALITIPLGLLGYIGMMNDYVNKSTTYMKSQNAMNSTLVEYVNGIEVIKAFNQGSASYSKFTGAINFFHDSTLAWWKQSWLWSAVIQAVMPTTLLGTLPIGAWLYMTGTLPLSDFITCIILPIGFIAPLMRVGKYSEQFNMVKACLDQIRDFIEKPELKRPEKNVALDETAYRFENVSFAYNET
;
A
#
# COMPACT_ATOMS: atom_id res chain seq x y z
N SER A 1 1.42 -16.68 -16.96
CA SER A 1 2.10 -15.43 -16.53
C SER A 1 2.35 -15.39 -15.03
N SER A 2 1.43 -15.80 -14.18
CA SER A 2 1.57 -15.78 -12.71
C SER A 2 2.81 -16.56 -12.20
N PHE A 3 3.06 -17.77 -12.70
CA PHE A 3 4.24 -18.57 -12.32
C PHE A 3 5.57 -17.83 -12.57
N MET A 4 5.70 -17.16 -13.70
CA MET A 4 6.91 -16.41 -14.03
C MET A 4 7.09 -15.19 -13.11
N SER A 5 5.98 -14.49 -12.79
CA SER A 5 5.98 -13.36 -11.88
C SER A 5 6.42 -13.78 -10.48
N HIS A 6 5.84 -14.84 -9.92
CA HIS A 6 6.24 -15.38 -8.61
C HIS A 6 7.70 -15.81 -8.57
N LYS A 7 8.19 -16.52 -9.62
CA LYS A 7 9.59 -16.95 -9.70
C LYS A 7 10.56 -15.76 -9.71
N ALA A 8 10.23 -14.70 -10.46
CA ALA A 8 11.03 -13.48 -10.48
C ALA A 8 11.01 -12.77 -9.12
N THR A 9 9.82 -12.64 -8.52
CA THR A 9 9.64 -12.03 -7.20
C THR A 9 10.44 -12.75 -6.13
N TYR A 10 10.35 -14.08 -6.01
CA TYR A 10 11.12 -14.82 -5.01
C TYR A 10 12.62 -14.65 -5.18
N LYS A 11 13.13 -14.56 -6.42
CA LYS A 11 14.54 -14.29 -6.68
C LYS A 11 14.95 -12.89 -6.19
N ILE A 12 14.10 -11.88 -6.41
CA ILE A 12 14.35 -10.51 -5.94
C ILE A 12 14.32 -10.47 -4.41
N LEU A 13 13.31 -11.07 -3.78
CA LEU A 13 13.18 -11.08 -2.31
C LEU A 13 14.35 -11.84 -1.64
N LYS A 14 14.80 -12.96 -2.23
CA LYS A 14 16.00 -13.65 -1.77
C LYS A 14 17.20 -12.70 -1.79
N ASN A 15 17.41 -11.99 -2.89
CA ASN A 15 18.53 -11.05 -3.02
C ASN A 15 18.43 -9.89 -2.02
N ILE A 16 17.25 -9.36 -1.78
CA ILE A 16 17.02 -8.31 -0.77
C ILE A 16 17.36 -8.82 0.62
N ARG A 17 16.85 -10.00 1.01
CA ARG A 17 17.17 -10.61 2.32
C ARG A 17 18.67 -10.88 2.47
N SER A 18 19.32 -11.38 1.42
CA SER A 18 20.78 -11.59 1.44
C SER A 18 21.57 -10.29 1.60
N LYS A 19 21.14 -9.21 0.93
CA LYS A 19 21.77 -7.88 1.07
C LYS A 19 21.57 -7.30 2.47
N ILE A 20 20.38 -7.43 3.05
CA ILE A 20 20.11 -6.99 4.42
C ILE A 20 20.99 -7.78 5.40
N ALA A 21 21.07 -9.11 5.27
CA ALA A 21 21.89 -9.96 6.12
C ALA A 21 23.38 -9.62 6.01
N ASP A 22 23.90 -9.44 4.79
CA ASP A 22 25.27 -9.02 4.57
C ASP A 22 25.55 -7.62 5.16
N LYS A 23 24.61 -6.69 5.03
CA LYS A 23 24.69 -5.36 5.64
C LYS A 23 24.73 -5.41 7.17
N MET A 24 23.93 -6.29 7.80
CA MET A 24 23.96 -6.49 9.27
C MET A 24 25.34 -6.91 9.75
N LEU A 25 26.11 -7.66 8.96
CA LEU A 25 27.49 -8.07 9.29
C LEU A 25 28.53 -6.96 9.09
N ARG A 26 28.15 -5.86 8.43
CA ARG A 26 29.08 -4.77 8.07
C ARG A 26 28.85 -3.49 8.82
N VAL A 27 27.65 -3.27 9.39
CA VAL A 27 27.37 -2.08 10.18
C VAL A 27 28.09 -2.13 11.55
N PRO A 28 28.40 -0.97 12.17
CA PRO A 28 28.96 -0.92 13.51
C PRO A 28 28.07 -1.63 14.53
N MET A 29 28.70 -2.24 15.54
CA MET A 29 27.96 -2.95 16.60
C MET A 29 27.01 -2.03 17.37
N GLY A 30 27.35 -0.74 17.53
CA GLY A 30 26.45 0.25 18.15
C GLY A 30 25.09 0.32 17.45
N VAL A 31 25.06 0.30 16.11
CA VAL A 31 23.81 0.27 15.34
C VAL A 31 22.96 -0.97 15.64
N MET A 32 23.62 -2.11 15.88
CA MET A 32 22.94 -3.37 16.21
C MET A 32 22.40 -3.37 17.64
N LEU A 33 23.14 -2.77 18.58
CA LEU A 33 22.74 -2.70 19.99
C LEU A 33 21.62 -1.67 20.24
N ASP A 34 21.69 -0.53 19.53
CA ASP A 34 20.68 0.54 19.66
C ASP A 34 19.36 0.21 18.96
N THR A 35 19.38 -0.75 18.04
CA THR A 35 18.16 -1.12 17.29
C THR A 35 17.51 -2.35 17.93
N PRO A 36 16.26 -2.25 18.41
CA PRO A 36 15.55 -3.39 18.96
C PRO A 36 15.52 -4.57 17.98
N THR A 37 15.77 -5.79 18.49
CA THR A 37 15.81 -7.03 17.67
C THR A 37 14.53 -7.23 16.85
N GLY A 38 13.38 -6.79 17.38
CA GLY A 38 12.10 -6.82 16.68
C GLY A 38 12.08 -6.01 15.39
N ASN A 39 12.86 -4.92 15.31
CA ASN A 39 12.95 -4.10 14.11
C ASN A 39 13.69 -4.85 12.97
N PHE A 40 14.72 -5.60 13.29
CA PHE A 40 15.43 -6.43 12.31
C PHE A 40 14.57 -7.58 11.81
N LYS A 41 13.82 -8.25 12.72
CA LYS A 41 12.83 -9.25 12.33
C LYS A 41 11.78 -8.63 11.41
N ASN A 42 11.23 -7.48 11.77
CA ASN A 42 10.24 -6.78 10.94
C ASN A 42 10.83 -6.46 9.55
N LEU A 43 12.04 -5.90 9.49
CA LEU A 43 12.68 -5.56 8.22
C LEU A 43 12.90 -6.79 7.33
N MET A 44 13.47 -7.88 7.87
CA MET A 44 13.82 -9.09 7.10
C MET A 44 12.62 -9.97 6.74
N ALA A 45 11.66 -10.10 7.64
CA ALA A 45 10.50 -10.96 7.46
C ALA A 45 9.30 -10.17 6.95
N ASP A 46 8.78 -9.23 7.76
CA ASP A 46 7.47 -8.63 7.53
C ASP A 46 7.49 -7.61 6.38
N THR A 47 8.50 -6.72 6.35
CA THR A 47 8.64 -5.69 5.30
C THR A 47 8.93 -6.33 3.94
N VAL A 48 9.85 -7.30 3.90
CA VAL A 48 10.16 -8.00 2.65
C VAL A 48 9.01 -8.87 2.17
N SER A 49 8.22 -9.50 3.08
CA SER A 49 7.05 -10.29 2.70
C SER A 49 5.91 -9.43 2.15
N LYS A 50 5.73 -8.20 2.65
CA LYS A 50 4.76 -7.24 2.05
C LYS A 50 5.10 -6.88 0.60
N LEU A 51 6.40 -6.85 0.25
CA LEU A 51 6.82 -6.66 -1.14
C LEU A 51 6.47 -7.85 -2.03
N GLU A 52 6.43 -9.08 -1.48
CA GLU A 52 6.09 -10.28 -2.24
C GLU A 52 4.72 -10.16 -2.90
N ASP A 53 3.70 -9.92 -2.08
CA ASP A 53 2.31 -9.82 -2.54
C ASP A 53 2.15 -8.74 -3.61
N SER A 54 2.75 -7.57 -3.36
CA SER A 54 2.72 -6.46 -4.30
C SER A 54 3.47 -6.75 -5.59
N MET A 55 4.67 -7.32 -5.55
CA MET A 55 5.48 -7.56 -6.77
C MET A 55 4.95 -8.73 -7.60
N ALA A 56 4.41 -9.78 -6.95
CA ALA A 56 3.89 -10.95 -7.65
C ALA A 56 2.57 -10.67 -8.38
N HIS A 57 1.69 -9.86 -7.78
CA HIS A 57 0.33 -9.61 -8.28
C HIS A 57 0.16 -8.25 -8.93
N PHE A 58 0.77 -7.20 -8.39
CA PHE A 58 0.56 -5.82 -8.82
C PHE A 58 0.86 -5.58 -10.31
N MET A 59 2.03 -6.04 -10.81
CA MET A 59 2.41 -5.84 -12.21
C MET A 59 1.48 -6.57 -13.21
N PRO A 60 1.18 -7.88 -13.02
CA PRO A 60 0.22 -8.58 -13.88
C PRO A 60 -1.19 -8.00 -13.78
N GLU A 61 -1.62 -7.59 -12.58
CA GLU A 61 -2.96 -7.05 -12.37
C GLU A 61 -3.14 -5.66 -12.96
N ILE A 62 -2.18 -4.74 -12.79
CA ILE A 62 -2.22 -3.43 -13.46
C ILE A 62 -2.35 -3.62 -14.96
N THR A 63 -1.50 -4.47 -15.55
CA THR A 63 -1.52 -4.71 -16.99
C THR A 63 -2.89 -5.22 -17.43
N SER A 64 -3.44 -6.21 -16.73
CA SER A 64 -4.76 -6.77 -17.04
C SER A 64 -5.88 -5.75 -16.85
N ASN A 65 -5.87 -5.02 -15.71
CA ASN A 65 -6.95 -4.08 -15.38
C ASN A 65 -6.88 -2.75 -16.15
N VAL A 66 -5.81 -2.49 -16.89
CA VAL A 66 -5.71 -1.35 -17.82
C VAL A 66 -5.93 -1.79 -19.25
N VAL A 67 -5.26 -2.85 -19.70
CA VAL A 67 -5.32 -3.29 -21.10
C VAL A 67 -6.69 -3.85 -21.46
N ALA A 68 -7.29 -4.69 -20.60
CA ALA A 68 -8.58 -5.29 -20.91
C ALA A 68 -9.72 -4.26 -21.08
N PRO A 69 -9.90 -3.26 -20.16
CA PRO A 69 -10.87 -2.19 -20.37
C PRO A 69 -10.61 -1.38 -21.63
N LEU A 70 -9.37 -1.03 -21.93
CA LEU A 70 -9.02 -0.28 -23.13
C LEU A 70 -9.39 -1.06 -24.40
N CYS A 71 -9.09 -2.36 -24.45
CA CYS A 71 -9.48 -3.21 -25.55
C CYS A 71 -11.00 -3.32 -25.68
N CYS A 72 -11.73 -3.49 -24.57
CA CYS A 72 -13.19 -3.56 -24.57
C CYS A 72 -13.80 -2.25 -25.08
N ILE A 73 -13.35 -1.11 -24.58
CA ILE A 73 -13.81 0.21 -25.02
C ILE A 73 -13.54 0.38 -26.52
N LEU A 74 -12.34 0.06 -26.97
CA LEU A 74 -11.94 0.19 -28.38
C LEU A 74 -12.81 -0.69 -29.28
N LEU A 75 -13.09 -1.91 -28.88
CA LEU A 75 -13.99 -2.81 -29.60
C LEU A 75 -15.42 -2.25 -29.71
N VAL A 76 -15.97 -1.69 -28.62
CA VAL A 76 -17.30 -1.07 -28.66
C VAL A 76 -17.31 0.14 -29.60
N PHE A 77 -16.25 0.96 -29.64
CA PHE A 77 -16.13 2.07 -30.59
C PHE A 77 -16.00 1.64 -32.04
N ILE A 78 -15.35 0.50 -32.31
CA ILE A 78 -15.22 -0.07 -33.64
C ILE A 78 -16.58 -0.58 -34.14
N LEU A 79 -17.40 -1.19 -33.27
CA LEU A 79 -18.74 -1.68 -33.61
C LEU A 79 -19.71 -0.53 -33.86
N ASP A 80 -19.83 0.39 -32.94
CA ASP A 80 -20.61 1.62 -33.10
C ASP A 80 -20.08 2.72 -32.12
N TRP A 81 -19.65 3.85 -32.67
CA TRP A 81 -19.11 4.95 -31.88
C TRP A 81 -20.14 5.58 -30.94
N ARG A 82 -21.43 5.52 -31.28
CA ARG A 82 -22.52 6.05 -30.42
C ARG A 82 -22.70 5.18 -29.20
N MET A 83 -22.60 3.86 -29.37
CA MET A 83 -22.60 2.90 -28.26
C MET A 83 -21.35 3.06 -27.40
N GLY A 84 -20.18 3.36 -27.98
CA GLY A 84 -18.96 3.68 -27.27
C GLY A 84 -19.14 4.89 -26.36
N LEU A 85 -19.73 5.98 -26.85
CA LEU A 85 -20.04 7.15 -26.04
C LEU A 85 -21.07 6.85 -24.96
N ALA A 86 -22.10 6.06 -25.25
CA ALA A 86 -23.10 5.64 -24.28
C ALA A 86 -22.49 4.82 -23.14
N ALA A 87 -21.53 3.93 -23.44
CA ALA A 87 -20.82 3.13 -22.45
C ALA A 87 -19.93 3.99 -21.54
N LEU A 88 -19.38 5.10 -22.03
CA LEU A 88 -18.51 5.99 -21.26
C LEU A 88 -19.29 7.00 -20.40
N ILE A 89 -20.62 7.11 -20.51
CA ILE A 89 -21.42 8.15 -19.84
C ILE A 89 -21.29 8.09 -18.31
N THR A 90 -21.07 6.91 -17.74
CA THR A 90 -20.90 6.71 -16.31
C THR A 90 -19.53 7.13 -15.77
N ILE A 91 -18.50 7.18 -16.63
CA ILE A 91 -17.14 7.51 -16.24
C ILE A 91 -17.00 8.96 -15.75
N PRO A 92 -17.50 9.99 -16.45
CA PRO A 92 -17.48 11.36 -15.95
C PRO A 92 -18.20 11.52 -14.62
N LEU A 93 -19.34 10.85 -14.45
CA LEU A 93 -20.09 10.89 -13.19
C LEU A 93 -19.31 10.22 -12.03
N GLY A 94 -18.72 9.07 -12.31
CA GLY A 94 -17.84 8.39 -11.36
C GLY A 94 -16.60 9.22 -11.00
N LEU A 95 -16.03 9.93 -11.99
CA LEU A 95 -14.89 10.83 -11.77
C LEU A 95 -15.26 12.03 -10.88
N LEU A 96 -16.43 12.61 -11.05
CA LEU A 96 -16.95 13.66 -10.15
C LEU A 96 -17.08 13.13 -8.72
N GLY A 97 -17.58 11.91 -8.54
CA GLY A 97 -17.62 11.23 -7.25
C GLY A 97 -16.21 11.05 -6.66
N TYR A 98 -15.24 10.64 -7.48
CA TYR A 98 -13.84 10.49 -7.05
C TYR A 98 -13.20 11.81 -6.63
N ILE A 99 -13.40 12.88 -7.39
CA ILE A 99 -12.92 14.23 -7.04
C ILE A 99 -13.53 14.69 -5.72
N GLY A 100 -14.83 14.47 -5.51
CA GLY A 100 -15.50 14.80 -4.24
C GLY A 100 -14.93 13.98 -3.06
N MET A 101 -14.61 12.71 -3.26
CA MET A 101 -13.99 11.85 -2.25
C MET A 101 -12.56 12.28 -1.91
N MET A 102 -11.79 12.77 -2.90
CA MET A 102 -10.41 13.22 -2.73
C MET A 102 -10.29 14.59 -2.07
N ASN A 103 -11.41 15.29 -1.87
CA ASN A 103 -11.39 16.58 -1.19
C ASN A 103 -10.80 16.44 0.22
N ASP A 104 -9.74 17.19 0.49
CA ASP A 104 -8.99 17.20 1.75
C ASP A 104 -8.43 15.82 2.19
N TYR A 105 -8.20 14.92 1.23
CA TYR A 105 -7.70 13.56 1.47
C TYR A 105 -6.40 13.54 2.28
N VAL A 106 -5.45 14.41 1.96
CA VAL A 106 -4.12 14.44 2.59
C VAL A 106 -4.24 14.74 4.10
N ASN A 107 -5.01 15.75 4.48
CA ASN A 107 -5.19 16.11 5.89
C ASN A 107 -5.91 15.00 6.66
N LYS A 108 -6.94 14.40 6.06
CA LYS A 108 -7.72 13.33 6.68
C LYS A 108 -6.91 12.06 6.86
N SER A 109 -6.19 11.63 5.81
CA SER A 109 -5.33 10.45 5.89
C SER A 109 -4.20 10.65 6.91
N THR A 110 -3.62 11.86 6.96
CA THR A 110 -2.59 12.20 7.95
C THR A 110 -3.16 12.17 9.39
N THR A 111 -4.34 12.73 9.61
CA THR A 111 -5.01 12.71 10.92
C THR A 111 -5.37 11.28 11.34
N TYR A 112 -5.90 10.49 10.42
CA TYR A 112 -6.19 9.07 10.64
C TYR A 112 -4.92 8.30 11.04
N MET A 113 -3.84 8.44 10.28
CA MET A 113 -2.57 7.77 10.58
C MET A 113 -1.99 8.21 11.94
N LYS A 114 -2.05 9.50 12.27
CA LYS A 114 -1.62 10.02 13.58
C LYS A 114 -2.44 9.41 14.72
N SER A 115 -3.76 9.38 14.59
CA SER A 115 -4.65 8.82 15.61
C SER A 115 -4.47 7.32 15.77
N GLN A 116 -4.25 6.58 14.67
CA GLN A 116 -3.95 5.15 14.68
C GLN A 116 -2.61 4.86 15.38
N ASN A 117 -1.57 5.62 15.06
CA ASN A 117 -0.27 5.47 15.70
C ASN A 117 -0.33 5.79 17.20
N ALA A 118 -1.05 6.85 17.59
CA ALA A 118 -1.26 7.20 18.98
C ALA A 118 -2.00 6.08 19.73
N MET A 119 -3.05 5.53 19.15
CA MET A 119 -3.78 4.38 19.71
C MET A 119 -2.86 3.16 19.87
N ASN A 120 -2.11 2.80 18.84
CA ASN A 120 -1.21 1.64 18.89
C ASN A 120 -0.10 1.81 19.95
N SER A 121 0.51 2.99 20.02
CA SER A 121 1.55 3.30 21.02
C SER A 121 0.99 3.22 22.43
N THR A 122 -0.18 3.80 22.68
CA THR A 122 -0.85 3.77 23.99
C THR A 122 -1.29 2.36 24.36
N LEU A 123 -1.72 1.54 23.39
CA LEU A 123 -2.05 0.13 23.60
C LEU A 123 -0.82 -0.66 24.10
N VAL A 124 0.32 -0.51 23.41
CA VAL A 124 1.56 -1.18 23.78
C VAL A 124 2.02 -0.72 25.17
N GLU A 125 1.98 0.59 25.45
CA GLU A 125 2.31 1.16 26.78
C GLU A 125 1.40 0.59 27.88
N TYR A 126 0.09 0.52 27.61
CA TYR A 126 -0.89 -0.01 28.57
C TYR A 126 -0.66 -1.49 28.87
N VAL A 127 -0.45 -2.31 27.82
CA VAL A 127 -0.22 -3.76 27.98
C VAL A 127 1.10 -4.03 28.70
N ASN A 128 2.18 -3.36 28.32
CA ASN A 128 3.49 -3.55 28.95
C ASN A 128 3.53 -3.01 30.40
N GLY A 129 2.77 -1.97 30.70
CA GLY A 129 2.68 -1.36 32.02
C GLY A 129 1.64 -1.95 32.96
N ILE A 130 0.86 -2.95 32.52
CA ILE A 130 -0.31 -3.43 33.28
C ILE A 130 0.05 -3.94 34.70
N GLU A 131 1.22 -4.54 34.88
CA GLU A 131 1.68 -5.02 36.18
C GLU A 131 1.92 -3.84 37.13
N VAL A 132 2.59 -2.78 36.66
CA VAL A 132 2.86 -1.57 37.41
C VAL A 132 1.56 -0.84 37.74
N ILE A 133 0.66 -0.70 36.77
CA ILE A 133 -0.66 -0.08 36.94
C ILE A 133 -1.44 -0.78 38.05
N LYS A 134 -1.42 -2.11 38.07
CA LYS A 134 -2.10 -2.91 39.12
C LYS A 134 -1.41 -2.77 40.47
N ALA A 135 -0.08 -2.81 40.52
CA ALA A 135 0.67 -2.71 41.76
C ALA A 135 0.45 -1.36 42.46
N PHE A 136 0.36 -0.25 41.72
CA PHE A 136 0.19 1.10 42.25
C PHE A 136 -1.27 1.60 42.24
N ASN A 137 -2.22 0.75 41.89
CA ASN A 137 -3.66 1.06 41.78
C ASN A 137 -3.97 2.32 40.93
N GLN A 138 -3.17 2.55 39.87
CA GLN A 138 -3.32 3.68 38.95
C GLN A 138 -4.23 3.34 37.75
N GLY A 139 -5.16 2.41 37.94
CA GLY A 139 -6.03 1.89 36.87
C GLY A 139 -6.89 2.95 36.18
N SER A 140 -7.41 3.92 36.94
CA SER A 140 -8.31 4.94 36.39
C SER A 140 -7.61 5.94 35.46
N ALA A 141 -6.42 6.42 35.82
CA ALA A 141 -5.67 7.38 35.00
C ALA A 141 -5.14 6.74 33.72
N SER A 142 -4.55 5.54 33.83
CA SER A 142 -4.04 4.78 32.67
C SER A 142 -5.18 4.36 31.73
N TYR A 143 -6.32 3.96 32.26
CA TYR A 143 -7.50 3.65 31.51
C TYR A 143 -8.07 4.87 30.77
N SER A 144 -8.07 6.05 31.39
CA SER A 144 -8.50 7.31 30.78
C SER A 144 -7.60 7.69 29.60
N LYS A 145 -6.27 7.55 29.73
CA LYS A 145 -5.33 7.78 28.63
C LYS A 145 -5.58 6.83 27.44
N PHE A 146 -5.78 5.56 27.75
CA PHE A 146 -6.07 4.54 26.74
C PHE A 146 -7.41 4.80 26.01
N THR A 147 -8.49 5.04 26.77
CA THR A 147 -9.79 5.35 26.16
C THR A 147 -9.77 6.65 25.36
N GLY A 148 -8.99 7.66 25.81
CA GLY A 148 -8.79 8.90 25.07
C GLY A 148 -8.15 8.66 23.70
N ALA A 149 -7.14 7.79 23.62
CA ALA A 149 -6.49 7.43 22.35
C ALA A 149 -7.45 6.65 21.42
N ILE A 150 -8.25 5.73 21.97
CA ILE A 150 -9.29 5.02 21.22
C ILE A 150 -10.35 5.99 20.67
N ASN A 151 -10.84 6.90 21.51
CA ASN A 151 -11.85 7.87 21.10
C ASN A 151 -11.31 8.80 20.01
N PHE A 152 -10.06 9.26 20.12
CA PHE A 152 -9.43 10.07 19.09
C PHE A 152 -9.34 9.32 17.74
N PHE A 153 -8.96 8.03 17.76
CA PHE A 153 -8.95 7.20 16.57
C PHE A 153 -10.34 6.98 15.99
N HIS A 154 -11.32 6.66 16.86
CA HIS A 154 -12.71 6.49 16.48
C HIS A 154 -13.29 7.76 15.82
N ASP A 155 -13.12 8.92 16.46
CA ASP A 155 -13.68 10.19 15.98
C ASP A 155 -13.02 10.64 14.67
N SER A 156 -11.69 10.47 14.55
CA SER A 156 -10.96 10.73 13.31
C SER A 156 -11.43 9.84 12.15
N THR A 157 -11.68 8.56 12.44
CA THR A 157 -12.17 7.58 11.46
C THR A 157 -13.61 7.93 11.04
N LEU A 158 -14.48 8.22 11.99
CA LEU A 158 -15.86 8.61 11.70
C LEU A 158 -15.94 9.92 10.93
N ALA A 159 -15.12 10.92 11.26
CA ALA A 159 -15.08 12.18 10.54
C ALA A 159 -14.70 11.99 9.08
N TRP A 160 -13.69 11.15 8.81
CA TRP A 160 -13.31 10.79 7.45
C TRP A 160 -14.41 10.01 6.74
N TRP A 161 -15.00 9.01 7.39
CA TRP A 161 -16.08 8.20 6.83
C TRP A 161 -17.32 9.04 6.49
N LYS A 162 -17.79 9.87 7.40
CA LYS A 162 -18.96 10.74 7.19
C LYS A 162 -18.82 11.65 5.98
N GLN A 163 -17.61 12.07 5.65
CA GLN A 163 -17.40 12.95 4.50
C GLN A 163 -17.22 12.18 3.19
N SER A 164 -16.66 10.98 3.23
CA SER A 164 -16.34 10.19 2.03
C SER A 164 -17.45 9.20 1.65
N TRP A 165 -18.32 8.79 2.59
CA TRP A 165 -19.31 7.74 2.35
C TRP A 165 -20.29 8.07 1.21
N LEU A 166 -20.78 9.31 1.15
CA LEU A 166 -21.72 9.74 0.11
C LEU A 166 -21.07 9.64 -1.29
N TRP A 167 -19.86 10.16 -1.43
CA TRP A 167 -19.11 10.11 -2.68
C TRP A 167 -18.74 8.68 -3.08
N SER A 168 -18.35 7.89 -2.11
CA SER A 168 -18.08 6.45 -2.32
C SER A 168 -19.36 5.72 -2.75
N ALA A 169 -20.53 6.03 -2.16
CA ALA A 169 -21.80 5.45 -2.56
C ALA A 169 -22.18 5.86 -3.99
N VAL A 170 -21.96 7.13 -4.36
CA VAL A 170 -22.16 7.60 -5.74
C VAL A 170 -21.28 6.81 -6.73
N ILE A 171 -19.98 6.67 -6.44
CA ILE A 171 -19.07 5.90 -7.31
C ILE A 171 -19.55 4.46 -7.44
N GLN A 172 -19.86 3.80 -6.32
CA GLN A 172 -20.27 2.39 -6.30
C GLN A 172 -21.66 2.16 -6.93
N ALA A 173 -22.53 3.13 -6.89
CA ALA A 173 -23.83 3.05 -7.55
C ALA A 173 -23.75 3.37 -9.04
N VAL A 174 -23.01 4.43 -9.43
CA VAL A 174 -22.99 4.93 -10.80
C VAL A 174 -22.06 4.10 -11.70
N MET A 175 -20.87 3.75 -11.22
CA MET A 175 -19.88 3.07 -12.09
C MET A 175 -20.37 1.73 -12.66
N PRO A 176 -21.06 0.83 -11.91
CA PRO A 176 -21.59 -0.42 -12.46
C PRO A 176 -22.79 -0.25 -13.38
N THR A 177 -23.42 0.93 -13.44
CA THR A 177 -24.67 1.16 -14.17
C THR A 177 -24.47 1.60 -15.63
N THR A 178 -23.43 1.09 -16.31
CA THR A 178 -23.23 1.33 -17.76
C THR A 178 -24.43 0.95 -18.61
N LEU A 179 -25.22 -0.01 -18.14
CA LEU A 179 -26.47 -0.41 -18.80
C LEU A 179 -27.50 0.72 -18.90
N LEU A 180 -27.50 1.70 -17.98
CA LEU A 180 -28.40 2.84 -18.06
C LEU A 180 -28.13 3.74 -19.26
N GLY A 181 -26.90 3.78 -19.75
CA GLY A 181 -26.56 4.48 -21.00
C GLY A 181 -26.71 3.59 -22.22
N THR A 182 -26.14 2.40 -22.19
CA THR A 182 -26.04 1.53 -23.38
C THR A 182 -27.36 0.90 -23.77
N LEU A 183 -28.23 0.53 -22.80
CA LEU A 183 -29.47 -0.18 -23.10
C LEU A 183 -30.52 0.71 -23.80
N PRO A 184 -30.89 1.91 -23.29
CA PRO A 184 -31.88 2.74 -23.96
C PRO A 184 -31.39 3.28 -25.30
N ILE A 185 -30.09 3.71 -25.37
CA ILE A 185 -29.53 4.22 -26.63
C ILE A 185 -29.42 3.09 -27.64
N GLY A 186 -28.93 1.92 -27.25
CA GLY A 186 -28.81 0.75 -28.10
C GLY A 186 -30.17 0.23 -28.61
N ALA A 187 -31.17 0.19 -27.71
CA ALA A 187 -32.53 -0.19 -28.10
C ALA A 187 -33.11 0.79 -29.13
N TRP A 188 -32.94 2.08 -28.94
CA TRP A 188 -33.38 3.09 -29.91
C TRP A 188 -32.67 2.95 -31.25
N LEU A 189 -31.36 2.75 -31.26
CA LEU A 189 -30.57 2.54 -32.48
C LEU A 189 -30.97 1.25 -33.22
N TYR A 190 -31.27 0.18 -32.47
CA TYR A 190 -31.79 -1.06 -33.03
C TYR A 190 -33.18 -0.88 -33.66
N MET A 191 -34.09 -0.21 -32.93
CA MET A 191 -35.46 0.05 -33.45
C MET A 191 -35.47 0.95 -34.67
N THR A 192 -34.51 1.87 -34.80
CA THR A 192 -34.33 2.71 -36.00
C THR A 192 -33.62 1.99 -37.15
N GLY A 193 -33.25 0.71 -36.99
CA GLY A 193 -32.56 -0.09 -37.98
C GLY A 193 -31.13 0.31 -38.27
N THR A 194 -30.53 1.15 -37.44
CA THR A 194 -29.18 1.66 -37.64
C THR A 194 -28.09 0.82 -36.92
N LEU A 195 -28.49 -0.09 -36.05
CA LEU A 195 -27.58 -0.99 -35.30
C LEU A 195 -28.09 -2.44 -35.44
N PRO A 196 -27.25 -3.40 -35.92
CA PRO A 196 -27.62 -4.81 -35.96
C PRO A 196 -27.82 -5.40 -34.56
N LEU A 197 -28.67 -6.41 -34.43
CA LEU A 197 -28.94 -7.06 -33.15
C LEU A 197 -27.68 -7.68 -32.52
N SER A 198 -26.79 -8.25 -33.35
CA SER A 198 -25.49 -8.82 -32.91
C SER A 198 -24.63 -7.78 -32.22
N ASP A 199 -24.52 -6.60 -32.82
CA ASP A 199 -23.68 -5.51 -32.32
C ASP A 199 -24.31 -4.86 -31.10
N PHE A 200 -25.63 -4.73 -31.06
CA PHE A 200 -26.37 -4.26 -29.90
C PHE A 200 -26.11 -5.14 -28.68
N ILE A 201 -26.25 -6.47 -28.80
CA ILE A 201 -26.00 -7.41 -27.71
C ILE A 201 -24.53 -7.33 -27.26
N THR A 202 -23.61 -7.29 -28.22
CA THR A 202 -22.17 -7.21 -27.92
C THR A 202 -21.83 -5.92 -27.19
N CYS A 203 -22.38 -4.78 -27.61
CA CYS A 203 -22.19 -3.47 -26.98
C CYS A 203 -22.85 -3.35 -25.59
N ILE A 204 -23.76 -4.25 -25.23
CA ILE A 204 -24.28 -4.35 -23.86
C ILE A 204 -23.35 -5.18 -22.97
N ILE A 205 -22.87 -6.32 -23.48
CA ILE A 205 -22.09 -7.28 -22.69
C ILE A 205 -20.68 -6.77 -22.41
N LEU A 206 -19.99 -6.21 -23.41
CA LEU A 206 -18.61 -5.76 -23.29
C LEU A 206 -18.41 -4.70 -22.18
N PRO A 207 -19.24 -3.65 -22.05
CA PRO A 207 -19.07 -2.64 -20.98
C PRO A 207 -19.21 -3.19 -19.57
N ILE A 208 -19.99 -4.22 -19.35
CA ILE A 208 -20.10 -4.86 -18.03
C ILE A 208 -18.74 -5.40 -17.57
N GLY A 209 -17.94 -5.91 -18.52
CA GLY A 209 -16.62 -6.51 -18.26
C GLY A 209 -15.53 -5.52 -17.86
N PHE A 210 -15.60 -4.23 -18.23
CA PHE A 210 -14.51 -3.30 -17.96
C PHE A 210 -14.64 -2.47 -16.67
N ILE A 211 -15.82 -2.40 -16.08
CA ILE A 211 -16.07 -1.58 -14.88
C ILE A 211 -15.29 -2.10 -13.65
N ALA A 212 -15.36 -3.39 -13.38
CA ALA A 212 -14.66 -3.98 -12.24
C ALA A 212 -13.13 -3.75 -12.29
N PRO A 213 -12.44 -3.95 -13.43
CA PRO A 213 -11.06 -3.54 -13.60
C PRO A 213 -10.80 -2.05 -13.33
N LEU A 214 -11.63 -1.15 -13.88
CA LEU A 214 -11.47 0.29 -13.64
C LEU A 214 -11.58 0.67 -12.17
N MET A 215 -12.52 0.07 -11.43
CA MET A 215 -12.66 0.32 -9.98
C MET A 215 -11.44 -0.17 -9.18
N ARG A 216 -10.74 -1.21 -9.65
CA ARG A 216 -9.50 -1.71 -9.01
C ARG A 216 -8.32 -0.76 -9.18
N VAL A 217 -8.25 -0.03 -10.29
CA VAL A 217 -7.16 0.94 -10.53
C VAL A 217 -7.06 1.98 -9.41
N GLY A 218 -8.20 2.39 -8.83
CA GLY A 218 -8.21 3.33 -7.70
C GLY A 218 -7.48 2.81 -6.45
N LYS A 219 -7.40 1.49 -6.24
CA LYS A 219 -6.70 0.87 -5.09
C LYS A 219 -5.20 0.77 -5.29
N TYR A 220 -4.71 0.92 -6.51
CA TYR A 220 -3.27 0.78 -6.80
C TYR A 220 -2.42 1.90 -6.21
N SER A 221 -2.99 3.07 -5.94
CA SER A 221 -2.27 4.15 -5.27
C SER A 221 -1.88 3.78 -3.84
N GLU A 222 -2.73 3.06 -3.12
CA GLU A 222 -2.44 2.58 -1.76
C GLU A 222 -1.34 1.50 -1.78
N GLN A 223 -1.44 0.55 -2.71
CA GLN A 223 -0.41 -0.49 -2.88
C GLN A 223 0.94 0.12 -3.27
N PHE A 224 0.94 1.11 -4.16
CA PHE A 224 2.16 1.81 -4.55
C PHE A 224 2.81 2.54 -3.36
N ASN A 225 2.02 3.23 -2.54
CA ASN A 225 2.51 3.90 -1.33
C ASN A 225 3.08 2.89 -0.32
N MET A 226 2.44 1.73 -0.16
CA MET A 226 2.94 0.66 0.71
C MET A 226 4.28 0.11 0.20
N VAL A 227 4.41 -0.17 -1.09
CA VAL A 227 5.66 -0.62 -1.71
C VAL A 227 6.76 0.41 -1.51
N LYS A 228 6.46 1.69 -1.76
CA LYS A 228 7.40 2.79 -1.53
C LYS A 228 7.88 2.83 -0.09
N ALA A 229 6.98 2.77 0.88
CA ALA A 229 7.33 2.78 2.31
C ALA A 229 8.23 1.57 2.69
N CYS A 230 7.95 0.37 2.16
CA CYS A 230 8.79 -0.80 2.36
C CYS A 230 10.19 -0.64 1.76
N LEU A 231 10.27 -0.09 0.55
CA LEU A 231 11.55 0.16 -0.13
C LEU A 231 12.36 1.25 0.59
N ASP A 232 11.72 2.30 1.08
CA ASP A 232 12.37 3.36 1.85
C ASP A 232 12.98 2.78 3.15
N GLN A 233 12.24 1.95 3.90
CA GLN A 233 12.78 1.28 5.09
C GLN A 233 14.00 0.40 4.79
N ILE A 234 13.95 -0.36 3.69
CA ILE A 234 15.06 -1.23 3.27
C ILE A 234 16.25 -0.38 2.85
N ARG A 235 16.02 0.67 2.06
CA ARG A 235 17.07 1.60 1.61
C ARG A 235 17.75 2.28 2.79
N ASP A 236 16.99 2.83 3.72
CA ASP A 236 17.51 3.53 4.89
C ASP A 236 18.41 2.63 5.74
N PHE A 237 18.12 1.33 5.79
CA PHE A 237 19.00 0.38 6.46
C PHE A 237 20.25 0.05 5.63
N ILE A 238 20.12 -0.17 4.31
CA ILE A 238 21.24 -0.52 3.42
C ILE A 238 22.22 0.65 3.29
N GLU A 239 21.75 1.89 3.34
CA GLU A 239 22.57 3.09 3.22
C GLU A 239 23.30 3.47 4.53
N LYS A 240 23.04 2.79 5.65
CA LYS A 240 23.78 3.04 6.89
C LYS A 240 25.30 2.87 6.69
N PRO A 241 26.13 3.70 7.36
CA PRO A 241 27.58 3.60 7.23
C PRO A 241 28.08 2.22 7.67
N GLU A 242 29.09 1.72 6.98
CA GLU A 242 29.75 0.44 7.28
C GLU A 242 31.03 0.66 8.09
N LEU A 243 31.42 -0.34 8.86
CA LEU A 243 32.72 -0.36 9.51
C LEU A 243 33.81 -0.31 8.43
N LYS A 244 34.74 0.61 8.59
CA LYS A 244 35.95 0.66 7.76
C LYS A 244 36.76 -0.63 7.96
N ARG A 245 36.90 -1.41 6.93
CA ARG A 245 37.73 -2.62 6.93
C ARG A 245 39.00 -2.33 6.18
N PRO A 246 40.17 -2.84 6.66
CA PRO A 246 41.41 -2.73 5.91
C PRO A 246 41.28 -3.48 4.60
N GLU A 247 41.78 -2.89 3.51
CA GLU A 247 41.78 -3.52 2.17
C GLU A 247 42.74 -4.71 2.07
N LYS A 248 43.74 -4.78 2.96
CA LYS A 248 44.73 -5.85 2.99
C LYS A 248 44.72 -6.56 4.34
N ASN A 249 44.78 -7.89 4.28
CA ASN A 249 45.05 -8.69 5.47
C ASN A 249 46.45 -8.39 5.96
N VAL A 250 46.59 -7.95 7.20
CA VAL A 250 47.86 -7.77 7.87
C VAL A 250 48.23 -9.11 8.47
N ALA A 251 49.40 -9.64 8.09
CA ALA A 251 49.97 -10.78 8.77
C ALA A 251 50.40 -10.33 10.18
N LEU A 252 49.81 -10.94 11.20
CA LEU A 252 50.19 -10.66 12.59
C LEU A 252 51.36 -11.57 12.92
N ASP A 253 52.53 -10.97 13.13
CA ASP A 253 53.69 -11.63 13.70
C ASP A 253 53.56 -11.60 15.23
N GLU A 254 53.81 -12.72 15.88
CA GLU A 254 53.81 -13.00 17.32
C GLU A 254 52.91 -12.11 18.22
N THR A 255 51.87 -12.72 18.71
CA THR A 255 50.68 -12.08 19.29
C THR A 255 50.88 -11.57 20.71
N ALA A 256 51.23 -10.30 20.84
CA ALA A 256 50.89 -9.56 22.06
C ALA A 256 49.95 -8.42 21.73
N TYR A 257 48.77 -8.40 22.37
CA TYR A 257 47.85 -7.25 22.27
C TYR A 257 48.37 -6.18 23.27
N ARG A 258 48.68 -4.99 22.74
CA ARG A 258 49.12 -3.84 23.56
C ARG A 258 48.08 -2.72 23.40
N PHE A 259 47.44 -2.32 24.49
CA PHE A 259 46.51 -1.19 24.55
C PHE A 259 47.18 -0.04 25.28
N GLU A 260 47.41 1.07 24.60
CA GLU A 260 47.97 2.31 25.22
C GLU A 260 46.98 3.44 24.98
N ASN A 261 46.42 3.98 26.05
CA ASN A 261 45.48 5.12 26.04
C ASN A 261 44.31 4.94 25.08
N VAL A 262 43.71 3.75 25.02
CA VAL A 262 42.61 3.43 24.16
C VAL A 262 41.27 3.78 24.84
N SER A 263 40.52 4.71 24.26
CA SER A 263 39.12 4.96 24.60
C SER A 263 38.23 4.43 23.48
N PHE A 264 37.16 3.76 23.86
CA PHE A 264 36.20 3.22 22.90
C PHE A 264 34.76 3.52 23.36
N ALA A 265 33.94 4.00 22.42
CA ALA A 265 32.50 4.14 22.63
C ALA A 265 31.77 3.59 21.39
N TYR A 266 30.62 2.96 21.62
CA TYR A 266 29.77 2.49 20.49
C TYR A 266 29.04 3.66 19.82
N ASN A 267 28.79 4.75 20.57
CA ASN A 267 28.13 5.96 20.08
C ASN A 267 28.94 7.18 20.51
N GLU A 268 28.98 8.20 19.64
CA GLU A 268 29.43 9.53 20.03
C GLU A 268 28.34 10.14 20.93
N THR A 269 28.54 10.09 22.25
CA THR A 269 27.70 10.80 23.23
C THR A 269 28.32 12.13 23.54
#